data_6e38b5c298da7bbfbf7737a82896004d
#
_entry.id   6e38b5c298da7bbfbf7737a82896004d
#
_cell.length_a   1.000
_cell.length_b   1.000
_cell.length_c   1.000
_cell.angle_alpha   90.00
_cell.angle_beta   90.00
_cell.angle_gamma   90.00
#
_symmetry.space_group_name_H-M   'P 1'
#
loop_
_entity.id
_entity.type
_entity.pdbx_description
1 polymer ?
#
loop_
_entity_poly.entity_id
_entity_poly.type
_entity_poly.pdbx_seq_one_letter_code
_entity_poly.pdbx_strand_id
1 'polypeptide(L)'
;MAYAIKSKIRYEITESLSDYDHLITMPISPQAKKSAPYLGDTWQARLIQIPTPKGEIKGFITSCVCPEKYPLKALLDVYWQRWEIERGYGELKQYQLSNKPALRSLKQEGIYQELWGILTSYNIVRLEMAEMAKAHKVEPLRISFINALYLIQDEFLW
;
A
#
# COMPACT_ATOMS: atom_id res chain seq x y z
N MET A 1 -5.48 -0.97 9.39
CA MET A 1 -5.91 -1.20 8.01
C MET A 1 -6.63 0.06 7.55
N ALA A 2 -6.35 0.61 6.37
CA ALA A 2 -6.98 1.84 5.87
C ALA A 2 -7.66 1.57 4.53
N TYR A 3 -8.91 2.06 4.38
CA TYR A 3 -9.71 1.88 3.18
C TYR A 3 -10.13 3.24 2.63
N ALA A 4 -9.99 3.43 1.31
CA ALA A 4 -10.53 4.60 0.63
C ALA A 4 -12.06 4.60 0.68
N ILE A 5 -12.65 5.77 0.92
CA ILE A 5 -14.11 5.91 1.03
C ILE A 5 -14.73 5.87 -0.35
N LYS A 6 -15.70 4.97 -0.54
CA LYS A 6 -16.62 4.99 -1.66
C LYS A 6 -17.90 5.72 -1.24
N SER A 7 -18.50 6.50 -2.10
CA SER A 7 -19.61 7.44 -1.86
C SER A 7 -20.92 6.89 -1.23
N LYS A 8 -20.98 5.65 -0.79
CA LYS A 8 -22.18 4.98 -0.25
C LYS A 8 -22.01 4.33 1.12
N ILE A 9 -20.95 4.68 1.85
CA ILE A 9 -20.72 4.10 3.17
C ILE A 9 -21.60 4.86 4.19
N ARG A 10 -22.40 4.14 4.98
CA ARG A 10 -23.18 4.72 6.08
C ARG A 10 -22.32 4.76 7.33
N TYR A 11 -22.25 5.91 7.96
CA TYR A 11 -21.56 6.12 9.23
C TYR A 11 -22.21 7.26 10.00
N GLU A 12 -22.00 7.29 11.31
CA GLU A 12 -22.37 8.37 12.19
C GLU A 12 -21.09 8.93 12.83
N ILE A 13 -20.95 10.26 12.84
CA ILE A 13 -19.82 10.91 13.51
C ILE A 13 -20.14 10.94 15.00
N THR A 14 -19.30 10.28 15.80
CA THR A 14 -19.43 10.27 17.25
C THR A 14 -18.63 11.37 17.91
N GLU A 15 -17.49 11.75 17.32
CA GLU A 15 -16.62 12.81 17.81
C GLU A 15 -15.82 13.42 16.67
N SER A 16 -15.65 14.74 16.67
CA SER A 16 -14.80 15.46 15.71
C SER A 16 -13.50 15.87 16.40
N LEU A 17 -12.38 15.31 15.96
CA LEU A 17 -11.05 15.62 16.49
C LEU A 17 -10.46 16.86 15.78
N SER A 18 -10.84 17.08 14.52
CA SER A 18 -10.55 18.28 13.73
C SER A 18 -11.52 18.35 12.55
N ASP A 19 -11.40 19.40 11.71
CA ASP A 19 -12.23 19.61 10.51
C ASP A 19 -12.18 18.42 9.52
N TYR A 20 -11.12 17.63 9.56
CA TYR A 20 -10.87 16.53 8.62
C TYR A 20 -10.57 15.20 9.30
N ASP A 21 -10.83 15.09 10.60
CA ASP A 21 -10.49 13.92 11.42
C ASP A 21 -11.60 13.63 12.41
N HIS A 22 -12.30 12.51 12.25
CA HIS A 22 -13.50 12.21 13.01
C HIS A 22 -13.47 10.76 13.50
N LEU A 23 -13.92 10.54 14.72
CA LEU A 23 -14.32 9.21 15.18
C LEU A 23 -15.74 8.95 14.67
N ILE A 24 -15.93 7.76 14.11
CA ILE A 24 -17.18 7.36 13.50
C ILE A 24 -17.62 5.99 14.00
N THR A 25 -18.92 5.79 14.01
CA THR A 25 -19.54 4.47 14.23
C THR A 25 -20.17 4.00 12.94
N MET A 26 -19.91 2.75 12.61
CA MET A 26 -20.40 2.11 11.39
C MET A 26 -21.18 0.85 11.70
N PRO A 27 -22.28 0.57 10.99
CA PRO A 27 -23.01 -0.68 11.13
C PRO A 27 -22.18 -1.86 10.60
N ILE A 28 -22.27 -2.99 11.29
CA ILE A 28 -21.66 -4.25 10.82
C ILE A 28 -22.57 -4.87 9.76
N SER A 29 -21.97 -5.25 8.64
CA SER A 29 -22.74 -5.82 7.52
C SER A 29 -23.41 -7.13 7.91
N PRO A 30 -24.62 -7.45 7.36
CA PRO A 30 -25.28 -8.72 7.61
C PRO A 30 -24.43 -9.93 7.23
N GLN A 31 -23.57 -9.78 6.23
CA GLN A 31 -22.66 -10.84 5.80
C GLN A 31 -21.55 -11.09 6.83
N ALA A 32 -20.97 -10.03 7.41
CA ALA A 32 -19.99 -10.17 8.47
C ALA A 32 -20.59 -10.85 9.71
N LYS A 33 -21.85 -10.50 10.10
CA LYS A 33 -22.57 -11.16 11.18
C LYS A 33 -22.85 -12.63 10.93
N LYS A 34 -23.13 -13.02 9.68
CA LYS A 34 -23.29 -14.44 9.32
C LYS A 34 -21.99 -15.22 9.49
N SER A 35 -20.86 -14.62 9.11
CA SER A 35 -19.54 -15.26 9.23
C SER A 35 -18.99 -15.25 10.65
N ALA A 36 -19.39 -14.27 11.46
CA ALA A 36 -18.93 -14.08 12.84
C ALA A 36 -20.10 -13.59 13.74
N PRO A 37 -20.95 -14.49 14.21
CA PRO A 37 -22.17 -14.16 14.98
C PRO A 37 -21.89 -13.42 16.31
N TYR A 38 -20.66 -13.48 16.81
CA TYR A 38 -20.23 -12.81 18.05
C TYR A 38 -19.97 -11.31 17.87
N LEU A 39 -19.98 -10.80 16.64
CA LEU A 39 -19.82 -9.38 16.37
C LEU A 39 -21.06 -8.60 16.82
N GLY A 40 -20.84 -7.44 17.42
CA GLY A 40 -21.91 -6.50 17.78
C GLY A 40 -22.66 -5.94 16.57
N ASP A 41 -23.49 -4.92 16.80
CA ASP A 41 -24.24 -4.27 15.72
C ASP A 41 -23.43 -3.20 14.99
N THR A 42 -22.50 -2.59 15.69
CA THR A 42 -21.67 -1.49 15.20
C THR A 42 -20.21 -1.71 15.55
N TRP A 43 -19.34 -0.98 14.89
CA TRP A 43 -17.93 -0.91 15.20
C TRP A 43 -17.42 0.52 15.09
N GLN A 44 -16.39 0.85 15.85
CA GLN A 44 -15.77 2.18 15.83
C GLN A 44 -14.63 2.21 14.82
N ALA A 45 -14.53 3.33 14.13
CA ALA A 45 -13.48 3.63 13.19
C ALA A 45 -13.10 5.11 13.25
N ARG A 46 -12.01 5.48 12.61
CA ARG A 46 -11.58 6.87 12.45
C ARG A 46 -11.60 7.21 10.97
N LEU A 47 -12.32 8.27 10.64
CA LEU A 47 -12.45 8.83 9.31
C LEU A 47 -11.49 9.99 9.17
N ILE A 48 -10.55 9.88 8.23
CA ILE A 48 -9.62 10.95 7.90
C ILE A 48 -9.93 11.43 6.49
N GLN A 49 -10.15 12.73 6.36
CA GLN A 49 -10.46 13.41 5.12
C GLN A 49 -9.28 14.27 4.69
N ILE A 50 -9.01 14.35 3.41
CA ILE A 50 -7.89 15.09 2.84
C ILE A 50 -8.42 15.97 1.72
N PRO A 51 -8.46 17.30 1.88
CA PRO A 51 -8.80 18.20 0.80
C PRO A 51 -7.72 18.13 -0.29
N THR A 52 -8.13 17.91 -1.52
CA THR A 52 -7.22 17.92 -2.67
C THR A 52 -7.12 19.31 -3.27
N PRO A 53 -6.03 19.66 -3.97
CA PRO A 53 -5.90 20.95 -4.66
C PRO A 53 -7.00 21.23 -5.70
N LYS A 54 -7.71 20.18 -6.14
CA LYS A 54 -8.84 20.27 -7.09
C LYS A 54 -10.19 20.50 -6.39
N GLY A 55 -10.22 20.68 -5.06
CA GLY A 55 -11.45 20.87 -4.29
C GLY A 55 -12.20 19.58 -3.98
N GLU A 56 -11.69 18.42 -4.36
CA GLU A 56 -12.26 17.12 -3.99
C GLU A 56 -11.79 16.72 -2.60
N ILE A 57 -12.66 16.10 -1.81
CA ILE A 57 -12.27 15.50 -0.53
C ILE A 57 -12.00 14.01 -0.76
N LYS A 58 -10.77 13.62 -0.57
CA LYS A 58 -10.39 12.20 -0.48
C LYS A 58 -10.32 11.79 0.97
N GLY A 59 -10.71 10.56 1.28
CA GLY A 59 -10.65 10.12 2.64
C GLY A 59 -10.42 8.63 2.76
N PHE A 60 -10.00 8.21 3.93
CA PHE A 60 -9.87 6.81 4.28
C PHE A 60 -10.38 6.56 5.70
N ILE A 61 -10.75 5.32 5.95
CA ILE A 61 -11.22 4.83 7.24
C ILE A 61 -10.16 3.90 7.81
N THR A 62 -9.84 4.07 9.09
CA THR A 62 -8.87 3.24 9.80
C THR A 62 -9.43 2.76 11.13
N SER A 63 -8.93 1.60 11.59
CA SER A 63 -9.19 1.08 12.94
C SER A 63 -8.32 1.71 14.04
N CYS A 64 -7.41 2.62 13.67
CA CYS A 64 -6.53 3.33 14.61
C CYS A 64 -7.30 4.50 15.25
N VAL A 65 -8.20 4.21 16.18
CA VAL A 65 -9.15 5.18 16.77
C VAL A 65 -8.56 6.07 17.85
N CYS A 66 -7.45 5.69 18.48
CA CYS A 66 -6.84 6.47 19.59
C CYS A 66 -5.92 7.56 19.04
N PRO A 67 -6.24 8.88 19.17
CA PRO A 67 -5.45 9.96 18.59
C PRO A 67 -4.05 10.10 19.19
N GLU A 68 -3.91 9.81 20.51
CA GLU A 68 -2.64 9.92 21.22
C GLU A 68 -1.65 8.88 20.74
N LYS A 69 -2.13 7.65 20.48
CA LYS A 69 -1.32 6.54 20.00
C LYS A 69 -1.04 6.65 18.50
N TYR A 70 -1.98 7.19 17.75
CA TYR A 70 -1.93 7.32 16.30
C TYR A 70 -2.20 8.76 15.86
N PRO A 71 -1.20 9.66 15.97
CA PRO A 71 -1.35 11.05 15.53
C PRO A 71 -1.75 11.13 14.06
N LEU A 72 -2.58 12.12 13.70
CA LEU A 72 -3.08 12.32 12.33
C LEU A 72 -1.94 12.34 11.31
N LYS A 73 -0.86 13.08 11.60
CA LYS A 73 0.30 13.20 10.72
C LYS A 73 0.91 11.83 10.41
N ALA A 74 1.13 10.98 11.42
CA ALA A 74 1.67 9.65 11.23
C ALA A 74 0.77 8.75 10.38
N LEU A 75 -0.55 8.85 10.55
CA LEU A 75 -1.52 8.12 9.72
C LEU A 75 -1.52 8.59 8.26
N LEU A 76 -1.37 9.89 8.03
CA LEU A 76 -1.25 10.46 6.69
C LEU A 76 0.05 10.00 6.02
N ASP A 77 1.17 10.05 6.72
CA ASP A 77 2.48 9.61 6.19
C ASP A 77 2.42 8.14 5.75
N VAL A 78 1.87 7.26 6.59
CA VAL A 78 1.68 5.84 6.24
C VAL A 78 0.68 5.66 5.09
N TYR A 79 -0.40 6.43 5.05
CA TYR A 79 -1.39 6.34 3.97
C TYR A 79 -0.77 6.70 2.61
N TRP A 80 0.07 7.72 2.55
CA TRP A 80 0.76 8.11 1.32
C TRP A 80 1.76 7.06 0.85
N GLN A 81 2.42 6.34 1.77
CA GLN A 81 3.30 5.22 1.44
C GLN A 81 2.59 4.03 0.77
N ARG A 82 1.26 3.96 0.85
CA ARG A 82 0.47 2.95 0.12
C ARG A 82 0.75 2.92 -1.38
N TRP A 83 1.06 4.07 -1.97
CA TRP A 83 1.40 4.16 -3.39
C TRP A 83 2.68 3.40 -3.77
N GLU A 84 3.53 3.08 -2.80
CA GLU A 84 4.73 2.29 -3.04
C GLU A 84 4.41 0.86 -3.48
N ILE A 85 3.28 0.30 -3.05
CA ILE A 85 2.82 -1.02 -3.52
C ILE A 85 2.48 -0.95 -5.01
N GLU A 86 1.75 0.09 -5.44
CA GLU A 86 1.39 0.28 -6.86
C GLU A 86 2.62 0.53 -7.73
N ARG A 87 3.58 1.30 -7.20
CA ARG A 87 4.88 1.53 -7.84
C ARG A 87 5.67 0.22 -7.97
N GLY A 88 5.77 -0.58 -6.91
CA GLY A 88 6.42 -1.88 -6.92
C GLY A 88 5.82 -2.84 -7.96
N TYR A 89 4.49 -2.89 -8.09
CA TYR A 89 3.84 -3.65 -9.16
C TYR A 89 4.20 -3.11 -10.55
N GLY A 90 4.27 -1.79 -10.72
CA GLY A 90 4.71 -1.15 -11.96
C GLY A 90 6.14 -1.51 -12.31
N GLU A 91 7.06 -1.45 -11.34
CA GLU A 91 8.46 -1.81 -11.52
C GLU A 91 8.62 -3.28 -11.95
N LEU A 92 7.94 -4.18 -11.26
CA LEU A 92 7.98 -5.60 -11.56
C LEU A 92 7.38 -5.90 -12.94
N LYS A 93 6.19 -5.38 -13.23
CA LYS A 93 5.46 -5.69 -14.46
C LYS A 93 6.05 -4.99 -15.70
N GLN A 94 6.33 -3.70 -15.60
CA GLN A 94 6.71 -2.88 -16.75
C GLN A 94 8.20 -2.97 -17.08
N TYR A 95 9.04 -2.95 -16.05
CA TYR A 95 10.48 -2.87 -16.25
C TYR A 95 11.15 -4.25 -16.17
N GLN A 96 10.93 -5.00 -15.12
CA GLN A 96 11.57 -6.30 -14.99
C GLN A 96 11.01 -7.35 -15.97
N LEU A 97 9.70 -7.39 -16.17
CA LEU A 97 9.04 -8.33 -17.06
C LEU A 97 8.75 -7.77 -18.47
N SER A 98 9.11 -6.51 -18.74
CA SER A 98 8.89 -5.84 -20.02
C SER A 98 7.45 -6.00 -20.56
N ASN A 99 6.44 -5.98 -19.67
CA ASN A 99 5.02 -6.22 -19.97
C ASN A 99 4.71 -7.58 -20.63
N LYS A 100 5.64 -8.53 -20.63
CA LYS A 100 5.40 -9.87 -21.19
C LYS A 100 4.85 -10.79 -20.10
N PRO A 101 3.92 -11.71 -20.43
CA PRO A 101 3.53 -12.75 -19.51
C PRO A 101 4.76 -13.60 -19.19
N ALA A 102 5.16 -13.58 -17.92
CA ALA A 102 6.41 -14.18 -17.49
C ALA A 102 6.36 -15.70 -17.40
N LEU A 103 5.19 -16.23 -17.06
CA LEU A 103 5.06 -17.64 -16.73
C LEU A 103 4.92 -18.48 -17.99
N ARG A 104 5.91 -19.33 -18.25
CA ARG A 104 5.94 -20.26 -19.39
C ARG A 104 5.55 -21.67 -18.96
N SER A 105 5.74 -22.00 -17.69
CA SER A 105 5.48 -23.32 -17.15
C SER A 105 3.99 -23.59 -17.05
N LEU A 106 3.60 -24.79 -17.45
CA LEU A 106 2.22 -25.29 -17.30
C LEU A 106 2.04 -26.14 -16.03
N LYS A 107 3.14 -26.58 -15.42
CA LYS A 107 3.13 -27.35 -14.18
C LYS A 107 3.24 -26.44 -12.98
N GLN A 108 2.53 -26.73 -11.92
CA GLN A 108 2.48 -25.93 -10.69
C GLN A 108 3.87 -25.67 -10.10
N GLU A 109 4.72 -26.67 -10.03
CA GLU A 109 6.08 -26.54 -9.51
C GLU A 109 6.91 -25.55 -10.33
N GLY A 110 6.82 -25.62 -11.66
CA GLY A 110 7.52 -24.70 -12.56
C GLY A 110 7.00 -23.27 -12.43
N ILE A 111 5.68 -23.10 -12.26
CA ILE A 111 5.08 -21.78 -11.99
C ILE A 111 5.67 -21.16 -10.70
N TYR A 112 5.77 -21.95 -9.63
CA TYR A 112 6.39 -21.49 -8.39
C TYR A 112 7.87 -21.12 -8.57
N GLN A 113 8.64 -21.92 -9.31
CA GLN A 113 10.05 -21.61 -9.58
C GLN A 113 10.20 -20.30 -10.36
N GLU A 114 9.39 -20.07 -11.38
CA GLU A 114 9.40 -18.82 -12.15
C GLU A 114 9.01 -17.63 -11.27
N LEU A 115 7.95 -17.73 -10.45
CA LEU A 115 7.55 -16.69 -9.52
C LEU A 115 8.64 -16.35 -8.50
N TRP A 116 9.26 -17.38 -7.90
CA TRP A 116 10.34 -17.16 -6.95
C TRP A 116 11.56 -16.52 -7.62
N GLY A 117 11.89 -16.94 -8.85
CA GLY A 117 12.96 -16.31 -9.63
C GLY A 117 12.71 -14.81 -9.87
N ILE A 118 11.50 -14.45 -10.29
CA ILE A 118 11.09 -13.07 -10.52
C ILE A 118 11.17 -12.24 -9.22
N LEU A 119 10.60 -12.75 -8.13
CA LEU A 119 10.58 -12.03 -6.85
C LEU A 119 11.98 -11.91 -6.25
N THR A 120 12.81 -12.93 -6.40
CA THR A 120 14.21 -12.89 -5.92
C THR A 120 15.02 -11.86 -6.69
N SER A 121 14.94 -11.84 -8.02
CA SER A 121 15.64 -10.84 -8.83
C SER A 121 15.15 -9.41 -8.55
N TYR A 122 13.85 -9.22 -8.34
CA TYR A 122 13.30 -7.92 -7.90
C TYR A 122 13.91 -7.49 -6.56
N ASN A 123 13.95 -8.40 -5.59
CA ASN A 123 14.49 -8.10 -4.26
C ASN A 123 16.00 -7.80 -4.30
N ILE A 124 16.77 -8.45 -5.18
CA ILE A 124 18.20 -8.12 -5.36
C ILE A 124 18.35 -6.68 -5.83
N VAL A 125 17.61 -6.26 -6.86
CA VAL A 125 17.66 -4.85 -7.33
C VAL A 125 17.28 -3.89 -6.21
N ARG A 126 16.25 -4.20 -5.42
CA ARG A 126 15.83 -3.36 -4.28
C ARG A 126 16.87 -3.30 -3.17
N LEU A 127 17.58 -4.39 -2.93
CA LEU A 127 18.65 -4.44 -1.94
C LEU A 127 19.82 -3.55 -2.38
N GLU A 128 20.25 -3.65 -3.62
CA GLU A 128 21.30 -2.79 -4.18
C GLU A 128 20.90 -1.30 -4.14
N MET A 129 19.64 -0.98 -4.47
CA MET A 129 19.11 0.38 -4.32
C MET A 129 19.20 0.87 -2.87
N ALA A 130 18.90 0.01 -1.90
CA ALA A 130 18.98 0.38 -0.48
C ALA A 130 20.43 0.63 -0.04
N GLU A 131 21.39 -0.18 -0.48
CA GLU A 131 22.80 0.02 -0.19
C GLU A 131 23.35 1.30 -0.85
N MET A 132 22.98 1.57 -2.10
CA MET A 132 23.32 2.83 -2.78
C MET A 132 22.74 4.04 -2.05
N ALA A 133 21.48 3.95 -1.63
CA ALA A 133 20.80 5.02 -0.88
C ALA A 133 21.52 5.33 0.44
N LYS A 134 21.91 4.28 1.17
CA LYS A 134 22.66 4.37 2.42
C LYS A 134 24.01 5.03 2.20
N ALA A 135 24.76 4.63 1.16
CA ALA A 135 26.06 5.21 0.82
C ALA A 135 25.97 6.72 0.51
N HIS A 136 24.89 7.15 -0.16
CA HIS A 136 24.67 8.53 -0.55
C HIS A 136 23.78 9.34 0.41
N LYS A 137 23.33 8.74 1.52
CA LYS A 137 22.47 9.37 2.54
C LYS A 137 21.18 9.94 1.95
N VAL A 138 20.56 9.21 1.03
CA VAL A 138 19.26 9.54 0.41
C VAL A 138 18.21 8.47 0.74
N GLU A 139 16.94 8.80 0.59
CA GLU A 139 15.88 7.83 0.73
C GLU A 139 15.91 6.81 -0.42
N PRO A 140 15.81 5.49 -0.16
CA PRO A 140 15.86 4.45 -1.19
C PRO A 140 14.83 4.64 -2.31
N LEU A 141 13.65 5.19 -1.97
CA LEU A 141 12.57 5.45 -2.92
C LEU A 141 12.86 6.60 -3.90
N ARG A 142 13.93 7.35 -3.70
CA ARG A 142 14.40 8.39 -4.64
C ARG A 142 15.30 7.84 -5.75
N ILE A 143 15.80 6.62 -5.60
CA ILE A 143 16.61 5.96 -6.62
C ILE A 143 15.67 5.38 -7.68
N SER A 144 16.02 5.56 -8.95
CA SER A 144 15.25 5.00 -10.07
C SER A 144 15.47 3.51 -10.18
N PHE A 145 14.41 2.72 -10.02
CA PHE A 145 14.45 1.26 -10.18
C PHE A 145 14.98 0.83 -11.55
N ILE A 146 14.53 1.49 -12.62
CA ILE A 146 14.93 1.14 -13.98
C ILE A 146 16.41 1.37 -14.22
N ASN A 147 16.97 2.47 -13.68
CA ASN A 147 18.40 2.75 -13.83
C ASN A 147 19.23 1.75 -13.02
N ALA A 148 18.79 1.43 -11.79
CA ALA A 148 19.45 0.41 -10.98
C ALA A 148 19.42 -0.97 -11.66
N LEU A 149 18.26 -1.35 -12.23
CA LEU A 149 18.12 -2.60 -12.97
C LEU A 149 19.09 -2.68 -14.16
N TYR A 150 19.19 -1.64 -14.97
CA TYR A 150 20.10 -1.62 -16.10
C TYR A 150 21.56 -1.67 -15.68
N LEU A 151 21.97 -0.92 -14.67
CA LEU A 151 23.34 -0.96 -14.15
C LEU A 151 23.70 -2.36 -13.65
N ILE A 152 22.81 -3.01 -12.91
CA ILE A 152 23.03 -4.38 -12.44
C ILE A 152 23.12 -5.37 -13.63
N GLN A 153 22.25 -5.22 -14.62
CA GLN A 153 22.30 -6.05 -15.83
C GLN A 153 23.63 -5.88 -16.58
N ASP A 154 24.10 -4.66 -16.72
CA ASP A 154 25.38 -4.38 -17.39
C ASP A 154 26.55 -4.99 -16.61
N GLU A 155 26.58 -4.93 -15.30
CA GLU A 155 27.61 -5.56 -14.45
C GLU A 155 27.60 -7.09 -14.55
N PHE A 156 26.45 -7.74 -14.74
CA PHE A 156 26.35 -9.19 -14.92
C PHE A 156 26.66 -9.69 -16.33
N LEU A 157 26.76 -8.78 -17.31
CA LEU A 157 27.08 -9.13 -18.70
C LEU A 157 28.58 -9.10 -19.01
N TRP A 158 29.41 -8.61 -18.07
CA TRP A 158 30.88 -8.56 -18.16
C TRP A 158 31.53 -9.47 -17.11
#